data_bac88c1eb710ac7e2031a5038f1fdbaf
#
_entry.id   bac88c1eb710ac7e2031a5038f1fdbaf
#
_cell.length_a   1.000
_cell.length_b   1.000
_cell.length_c   1.000
_cell.angle_alpha   90.00
_cell.angle_beta   90.00
_cell.angle_gamma   90.00
#
_symmetry.space_group_name_H-M   'P 1'
#
loop_
_entity.id
_entity.type
_entity.pdbx_description
1 polymer ?
#
loop_
_entity_poly.entity_id
_entity_poly.type
_entity_poly.pdbx_seq_one_letter_code
_entity_poly.pdbx_strand_id
1 'polypeptide(L)'
;ITKMVLIIKSLADDPLKKIEKEEKTEDSDIRKEETTYVLEETVAKISSLLQLSFGEDGADILSKNMMSGEGELNLMRPGNKVSIVIQIINIENFTTISECLQEESPIFINKLSNVIHACCKEWGGLVSKNIQGSFLLVWRLPEVTDKDTDEDDLTNPAMQRTDIANRALVSAIKTLAEIRRTSEIQAYKVHPRIISRFGPTYSTDITIGIHIGWSIEGVIGSESKIDPAYLSPHISVGYNLVEARKEYGSTVLMSEDFYGYLSVKAKTCCRRIDTVYVNYLPNTFGLYTFDITEKELPVPETHQLGKLIKLQKLDSVNVESFQHKGVDYMFTLDSDIVGMQQDIPQHFFDSFRHAYVDYISGQWDEAKEFLEKALSYLHEDGPALSIKKFIEEKGKPAEDWPKS
;
A
#
# COMPACT_ATOMS: atom_id res chain seq x y z
N ILE A 1 -34.07 -7.89 26.30
CA ILE A 1 -34.87 -7.97 25.05
C ILE A 1 -34.70 -6.70 24.21
N THR A 2 -34.87 -5.48 24.79
CA THR A 2 -34.78 -4.21 24.03
C THR A 2 -33.41 -3.99 23.37
N LYS A 3 -32.30 -4.25 24.10
CA LYS A 3 -30.93 -4.14 23.57
C LYS A 3 -30.68 -5.16 22.45
N MET A 4 -31.14 -6.38 22.63
CA MET A 4 -31.05 -7.45 21.62
C MET A 4 -31.81 -7.10 20.34
N VAL A 5 -33.02 -6.54 20.48
CA VAL A 5 -33.81 -6.06 19.31
C VAL A 5 -33.07 -4.95 18.57
N LEU A 6 -32.41 -4.03 19.29
CA LEU A 6 -31.60 -2.97 18.70
C LEU A 6 -30.36 -3.52 17.96
N ILE A 7 -29.67 -4.51 18.57
CA ILE A 7 -28.54 -5.19 17.94
C ILE A 7 -28.98 -5.93 16.67
N ILE A 8 -30.06 -6.72 16.75
CA ILE A 8 -30.61 -7.43 15.60
C ILE A 8 -31.07 -6.47 14.51
N LYS A 9 -31.74 -5.36 14.89
CA LYS A 9 -32.16 -4.34 13.94
C LYS A 9 -30.97 -3.66 13.27
N SER A 10 -29.94 -3.29 14.05
CA SER A 10 -28.69 -2.71 13.52
C SER A 10 -27.94 -3.67 12.58
N LEU A 11 -27.98 -4.99 12.87
CA LEU A 11 -27.40 -6.01 11.99
C LEU A 11 -28.28 -6.33 10.79
N ALA A 12 -29.60 -6.18 10.88
CA ALA A 12 -30.51 -6.28 9.73
C ALA A 12 -30.31 -5.10 8.78
N ASP A 13 -30.06 -3.92 9.30
CA ASP A 13 -29.78 -2.73 8.52
C ASP A 13 -28.35 -2.74 7.92
N ASP A 14 -27.37 -3.25 8.66
CA ASP A 14 -25.99 -3.44 8.21
C ASP A 14 -25.38 -4.71 8.84
N PRO A 15 -25.43 -5.86 8.16
CA PRO A 15 -25.00 -7.15 8.67
C PRO A 15 -23.50 -7.22 9.02
N LEU A 16 -22.71 -6.27 8.54
CA LEU A 16 -21.25 -6.23 8.72
C LEU A 16 -20.81 -5.13 9.69
N LYS A 17 -21.76 -4.41 10.32
CA LYS A 17 -21.46 -3.35 11.27
C LYS A 17 -20.76 -3.90 12.52
N LYS A 18 -19.68 -3.23 12.93
CA LYS A 18 -18.97 -3.56 14.16
C LYS A 18 -19.85 -3.25 15.38
N ILE A 19 -20.10 -4.27 16.20
CA ILE A 19 -20.79 -4.11 17.48
C ILE A 19 -19.73 -3.82 18.55
N GLU A 20 -19.71 -2.60 19.05
CA GLU A 20 -18.83 -2.23 20.16
C GLU A 20 -19.25 -2.93 21.45
N LYS A 21 -18.29 -3.58 22.13
CA LYS A 21 -18.50 -4.12 23.46
C LYS A 21 -18.47 -2.98 24.45
N GLU A 22 -19.60 -2.65 25.07
CA GLU A 22 -19.60 -1.79 26.25
C GLU A 22 -18.82 -2.48 27.37
N GLU A 23 -17.90 -1.75 28.01
CA GLU A 23 -17.21 -2.20 29.22
C GLU A 23 -18.26 -2.47 30.32
N LYS A 24 -18.11 -3.63 31.00
CA LYS A 24 -18.97 -4.01 32.11
C LYS A 24 -18.84 -2.99 33.24
N THR A 25 -19.84 -2.20 33.47
CA THR A 25 -20.04 -1.57 34.79
C THR A 25 -20.49 -2.65 35.75
N GLU A 26 -19.69 -2.92 36.76
CA GLU A 26 -20.02 -3.79 37.89
C GLU A 26 -21.11 -3.13 38.74
N ASP A 27 -22.34 -3.21 38.36
CA ASP A 27 -23.49 -3.12 39.26
C ASP A 27 -24.81 -3.34 38.49
N SER A 28 -25.25 -4.58 38.43
CA SER A 28 -26.69 -4.89 38.46
C SER A 28 -26.89 -6.38 38.66
N ASP A 29 -27.17 -6.76 39.91
CA ASP A 29 -27.86 -7.96 40.32
C ASP A 29 -29.25 -8.04 39.68
N ILE A 30 -29.30 -8.46 38.43
CA ILE A 30 -30.53 -8.98 37.84
C ILE A 30 -30.06 -10.15 36.95
N ARG A 31 -30.48 -11.35 37.32
CA ARG A 31 -30.43 -12.57 36.49
C ARG A 31 -31.05 -12.26 35.13
N LYS A 32 -30.27 -11.68 34.22
CA LYS A 32 -30.61 -11.63 32.83
C LYS A 32 -30.57 -13.05 32.29
N GLU A 33 -31.67 -13.46 31.73
CA GLU A 33 -31.86 -14.77 31.13
C GLU A 33 -30.58 -15.13 30.35
N GLU A 34 -29.86 -16.16 30.81
CA GLU A 34 -28.57 -16.65 30.23
C GLU A 34 -28.66 -16.80 28.69
N THR A 35 -29.84 -17.18 28.21
CA THR A 35 -30.14 -17.34 26.78
C THR A 35 -30.01 -16.05 25.96
N THR A 36 -30.45 -14.89 26.51
CA THR A 36 -30.38 -13.61 25.77
C THR A 36 -28.93 -13.11 25.68
N TYR A 37 -28.15 -13.28 26.76
CA TYR A 37 -26.73 -12.93 26.77
C TYR A 37 -25.92 -13.78 25.81
N VAL A 38 -26.15 -15.11 25.80
CA VAL A 38 -25.49 -16.05 24.90
C VAL A 38 -25.80 -15.68 23.42
N LEU A 39 -27.05 -15.28 23.13
CA LEU A 39 -27.43 -14.88 21.79
C LEU A 39 -26.75 -13.54 21.36
N GLU A 40 -26.75 -12.53 22.24
CA GLU A 40 -26.04 -11.26 21.99
C GLU A 40 -24.54 -11.51 21.73
N GLU A 41 -23.88 -12.33 22.56
CA GLU A 41 -22.47 -12.68 22.38
C GLU A 41 -22.22 -13.46 21.09
N THR A 42 -23.12 -14.38 20.73
CA THR A 42 -23.00 -15.18 19.51
C THR A 42 -23.15 -14.31 18.27
N VAL A 43 -24.13 -13.42 18.24
CA VAL A 43 -24.36 -12.48 17.13
C VAL A 43 -23.17 -11.53 16.98
N ALA A 44 -22.65 -11.00 18.10
CA ALA A 44 -21.45 -10.14 18.08
C ALA A 44 -20.21 -10.89 17.56
N LYS A 45 -20.04 -12.18 17.93
CA LYS A 45 -18.95 -13.02 17.40
C LYS A 45 -19.10 -13.27 15.90
N ILE A 46 -20.31 -13.59 15.43
CA ILE A 46 -20.58 -13.80 13.99
C ILE A 46 -20.28 -12.52 13.20
N SER A 47 -20.77 -11.38 13.66
CA SER A 47 -20.48 -10.07 13.03
C SER A 47 -18.98 -9.77 12.97
N SER A 48 -18.26 -10.01 14.09
CA SER A 48 -16.80 -9.83 14.11
C SER A 48 -16.07 -10.78 13.17
N LEU A 49 -16.51 -12.03 13.03
CA LEU A 49 -15.94 -12.99 12.10
C LEU A 49 -16.20 -12.60 10.64
N LEU A 50 -17.39 -12.11 10.32
CA LEU A 50 -17.72 -11.62 8.99
C LEU A 50 -16.85 -10.41 8.60
N GLN A 51 -16.72 -9.44 9.52
CA GLN A 51 -15.82 -8.29 9.29
C GLN A 51 -14.36 -8.73 9.13
N LEU A 52 -13.89 -9.67 9.94
CA LEU A 52 -12.53 -10.18 9.84
C LEU A 52 -12.32 -10.94 8.53
N SER A 53 -13.34 -11.67 8.04
CA SER A 53 -13.26 -12.46 6.81
C SER A 53 -13.23 -11.62 5.54
N PHE A 54 -14.01 -10.54 5.49
CA PHE A 54 -14.11 -9.67 4.31
C PHE A 54 -13.26 -8.40 4.42
N GLY A 55 -12.80 -8.04 5.61
CA GLY A 55 -12.17 -6.74 5.90
C GLY A 55 -13.17 -5.59 5.87
N GLU A 56 -12.72 -4.39 6.19
CA GLU A 56 -13.56 -3.17 6.15
C GLU A 56 -14.00 -2.83 4.72
N ASP A 57 -13.08 -2.97 3.77
CA ASP A 57 -13.34 -2.72 2.34
C ASP A 57 -14.36 -3.68 1.75
N GLY A 58 -14.16 -4.98 1.98
CA GLY A 58 -15.11 -6.00 1.51
C GLY A 58 -16.48 -5.89 2.18
N ALA A 59 -16.52 -5.52 3.46
CA ALA A 59 -17.75 -5.28 4.19
C ALA A 59 -18.56 -4.11 3.58
N ASP A 60 -17.89 -3.00 3.24
CA ASP A 60 -18.51 -1.85 2.58
C ASP A 60 -19.08 -2.21 1.20
N ILE A 61 -18.32 -2.95 0.38
CA ILE A 61 -18.78 -3.40 -0.94
C ILE A 61 -20.02 -4.30 -0.82
N LEU A 62 -20.01 -5.24 0.14
CA LEU A 62 -21.14 -6.14 0.39
C LEU A 62 -22.36 -5.37 0.91
N SER A 63 -22.17 -4.46 1.87
CA SER A 63 -23.24 -3.62 2.42
C SER A 63 -23.92 -2.80 1.32
N LYS A 64 -23.14 -2.14 0.47
CA LYS A 64 -23.67 -1.39 -0.70
C LYS A 64 -24.48 -2.27 -1.66
N ASN A 65 -24.06 -3.52 -1.87
CA ASN A 65 -24.80 -4.46 -2.70
C ASN A 65 -26.15 -4.84 -2.08
N MET A 66 -26.17 -5.13 -0.78
CA MET A 66 -27.38 -5.54 -0.03
C MET A 66 -28.36 -4.39 0.18
N MET A 67 -27.91 -3.20 0.56
CA MET A 67 -28.77 -2.03 0.85
C MET A 67 -29.63 -1.64 -0.34
N SER A 68 -29.18 -1.87 -1.54
CA SER A 68 -29.90 -1.54 -2.76
C SER A 68 -30.76 -2.71 -3.31
N GLY A 69 -30.85 -3.82 -2.59
CA GLY A 69 -31.53 -5.05 -2.97
C GLY A 69 -32.52 -5.58 -1.92
N GLU A 70 -33.23 -4.72 -1.19
CA GLU A 70 -34.18 -5.12 -0.12
C GLU A 70 -33.54 -5.97 1.00
N GLY A 71 -32.20 -5.84 1.19
CA GLY A 71 -31.46 -6.60 2.22
C GLY A 71 -30.92 -7.94 1.73
N GLU A 72 -31.16 -8.32 0.48
CA GLU A 72 -30.60 -9.54 -0.10
C GLU A 72 -29.38 -9.25 -0.99
N LEU A 73 -28.43 -10.19 -0.99
CA LEU A 73 -27.24 -10.11 -1.84
C LEU A 73 -27.62 -10.42 -3.30
N ASN A 74 -27.38 -9.47 -4.20
CA ASN A 74 -27.65 -9.65 -5.61
C ASN A 74 -26.35 -9.71 -6.44
N LEU A 75 -25.96 -10.91 -6.83
CA LEU A 75 -24.76 -11.17 -7.63
C LEU A 75 -24.84 -10.70 -9.09
N MET A 76 -26.06 -10.44 -9.60
CA MET A 76 -26.27 -9.96 -10.97
C MET A 76 -26.29 -8.43 -11.05
N ARG A 77 -25.95 -7.75 -9.96
CA ARG A 77 -25.90 -6.31 -9.92
C ARG A 77 -24.59 -5.79 -10.53
N PRO A 78 -24.64 -4.75 -11.39
CA PRO A 78 -23.43 -4.07 -11.86
C PRO A 78 -22.61 -3.50 -10.70
N GLY A 79 -21.29 -3.57 -10.81
CA GLY A 79 -20.39 -2.91 -9.87
C GLY A 79 -20.34 -1.39 -10.07
N ASN A 80 -19.75 -0.69 -9.10
CA ASN A 80 -19.59 0.76 -9.12
C ASN A 80 -18.20 1.13 -9.66
N LYS A 81 -18.14 2.10 -10.58
CA LYS A 81 -16.87 2.64 -11.04
C LYS A 81 -16.32 3.63 -10.01
N VAL A 82 -15.11 3.40 -9.55
CA VAL A 82 -14.43 4.22 -8.56
C VAL A 82 -13.02 4.57 -9.04
N SER A 83 -12.49 5.73 -8.61
CA SER A 83 -11.08 6.07 -8.78
C SER A 83 -10.33 5.68 -7.51
N ILE A 84 -9.20 4.99 -7.66
CA ILE A 84 -8.44 4.46 -6.53
C ILE A 84 -6.93 4.63 -6.73
N VAL A 85 -6.20 4.78 -5.62
CA VAL A 85 -4.79 4.45 -5.55
C VAL A 85 -4.67 2.95 -5.25
N ILE A 86 -3.84 2.28 -5.99
CA ILE A 86 -3.55 0.85 -5.91
C ILE A 86 -2.13 0.70 -5.41
N GLN A 87 -1.94 0.02 -4.29
CA GLN A 87 -0.63 -0.34 -3.78
C GLN A 87 -0.53 -1.86 -3.69
N ILE A 88 0.41 -2.42 -4.43
CA ILE A 88 0.77 -3.84 -4.35
C ILE A 88 2.06 -3.95 -3.56
N ILE A 89 2.03 -4.75 -2.51
CA ILE A 89 3.24 -5.12 -1.75
C ILE A 89 3.49 -6.60 -1.98
N ASN A 90 4.69 -6.94 -2.41
CA ASN A 90 5.10 -8.33 -2.61
C ASN A 90 6.26 -8.69 -1.69
N ILE A 91 6.21 -9.88 -1.10
CA ILE A 91 7.31 -10.45 -0.33
C ILE A 91 8.30 -11.07 -1.33
N GLU A 92 9.54 -10.58 -1.32
CA GLU A 92 10.58 -11.10 -2.20
C GLU A 92 10.92 -12.56 -1.87
N ASN A 93 11.13 -13.35 -2.92
CA ASN A 93 11.46 -14.78 -2.80
C ASN A 93 10.44 -15.61 -1.99
N PHE A 94 9.18 -15.19 -1.95
CA PHE A 94 8.14 -15.80 -1.10
C PHE A 94 8.02 -17.31 -1.30
N THR A 95 8.05 -17.81 -2.53
CA THR A 95 7.96 -19.25 -2.83
C THR A 95 9.09 -20.03 -2.15
N THR A 96 10.33 -19.55 -2.28
CA THR A 96 11.50 -20.20 -1.66
C THR A 96 11.46 -20.11 -0.12
N ILE A 97 10.99 -18.98 0.42
CA ILE A 97 10.77 -18.82 1.87
C ILE A 97 9.75 -19.82 2.37
N SER A 98 8.63 -19.97 1.65
CA SER A 98 7.57 -20.93 2.00
C SER A 98 8.06 -22.38 1.96
N GLU A 99 8.89 -22.74 0.97
CA GLU A 99 9.54 -24.04 0.90
C GLU A 99 10.45 -24.30 2.12
N CYS A 100 11.16 -23.27 2.59
CA CYS A 100 12.01 -23.37 3.77
C CYS A 100 11.20 -23.48 5.08
N LEU A 101 10.16 -22.67 5.23
CA LEU A 101 9.38 -22.57 6.46
C LEU A 101 8.30 -23.64 6.58
N GLN A 102 7.77 -24.14 5.45
CA GLN A 102 6.71 -25.15 5.41
C GLN A 102 5.50 -24.74 6.26
N GLU A 103 5.17 -25.49 7.31
CA GLU A 103 4.04 -25.23 8.21
C GLU A 103 4.15 -23.90 8.99
N GLU A 104 5.35 -23.32 9.08
CA GLU A 104 5.58 -22.02 9.71
C GLU A 104 5.29 -20.83 8.77
N SER A 105 5.12 -21.09 7.45
CA SER A 105 4.86 -20.04 6.46
C SER A 105 3.66 -19.15 6.79
N PRO A 106 2.49 -19.66 7.27
CA PRO A 106 1.38 -18.82 7.68
C PRO A 106 1.73 -17.88 8.83
N ILE A 107 2.58 -18.31 9.78
CA ILE A 107 3.02 -17.49 10.92
C ILE A 107 3.87 -16.33 10.40
N PHE A 108 4.79 -16.60 9.49
CA PHE A 108 5.63 -15.58 8.86
C PHE A 108 4.78 -14.53 8.11
N ILE A 109 3.85 -14.99 7.25
CA ILE A 109 2.94 -14.09 6.52
C ILE A 109 2.10 -13.25 7.48
N ASN A 110 1.55 -13.86 8.54
CA ASN A 110 0.70 -13.15 9.50
C ASN A 110 1.45 -12.05 10.25
N LYS A 111 2.74 -12.26 10.59
CA LYS A 111 3.59 -11.22 11.18
C LYS A 111 3.79 -10.03 10.22
N LEU A 112 4.06 -10.30 8.94
CA LEU A 112 4.16 -9.26 7.93
C LEU A 112 2.82 -8.58 7.68
N SER A 113 1.72 -9.34 7.59
CA SER A 113 0.36 -8.81 7.44
C SER A 113 0.02 -7.83 8.55
N ASN A 114 0.35 -8.15 9.80
CA ASN A 114 0.08 -7.26 10.94
C ASN A 114 0.74 -5.88 10.76
N VAL A 115 1.98 -5.84 10.29
CA VAL A 115 2.70 -4.57 10.03
C VAL A 115 2.10 -3.86 8.83
N ILE A 116 1.94 -4.56 7.70
CA ILE A 116 1.43 -3.99 6.45
C ILE A 116 0.02 -3.42 6.64
N HIS A 117 -0.87 -4.19 7.27
CA HIS A 117 -2.25 -3.77 7.50
C HIS A 117 -2.33 -2.61 8.50
N ALA A 118 -1.51 -2.61 9.56
CA ALA A 118 -1.47 -1.51 10.51
C ALA A 118 -1.03 -0.20 9.84
N CYS A 119 0.07 -0.22 9.08
CA CYS A 119 0.54 0.95 8.34
C CYS A 119 -0.50 1.42 7.30
N CYS A 120 -1.13 0.50 6.56
CA CYS A 120 -2.18 0.85 5.61
C CYS A 120 -3.34 1.60 6.27
N LYS A 121 -3.87 1.04 7.37
CA LYS A 121 -5.01 1.64 8.10
C LYS A 121 -4.66 2.97 8.76
N GLU A 122 -3.47 3.09 9.33
CA GLU A 122 -2.99 4.33 9.95
C GLU A 122 -3.02 5.50 8.94
N TRP A 123 -2.71 5.21 7.68
CA TRP A 123 -2.70 6.22 6.61
C TRP A 123 -3.95 6.23 5.74
N GLY A 124 -5.06 5.68 6.27
CA GLY A 124 -6.38 5.77 5.65
C GLY A 124 -6.59 4.86 4.44
N GLY A 125 -5.77 3.83 4.29
CA GLY A 125 -5.93 2.82 3.27
C GLY A 125 -6.84 1.67 3.71
N LEU A 126 -7.33 0.94 2.73
CA LEU A 126 -8.18 -0.25 2.89
C LEU A 126 -7.39 -1.48 2.47
N VAL A 127 -7.46 -2.53 3.27
CA VAL A 127 -6.86 -3.82 2.95
C VAL A 127 -7.87 -4.63 2.16
N SER A 128 -7.56 -4.91 0.88
CA SER A 128 -8.48 -5.62 0.00
C SER A 128 -8.19 -7.11 -0.04
N LYS A 129 -7.00 -7.52 -0.47
CA LYS A 129 -6.66 -8.95 -0.62
C LYS A 129 -5.22 -9.27 -0.26
N ASN A 130 -5.03 -10.50 0.26
CA ASN A 130 -3.73 -11.11 0.44
C ASN A 130 -3.68 -12.39 -0.42
N ILE A 131 -2.78 -12.45 -1.39
CA ILE A 131 -2.65 -13.57 -2.32
C ILE A 131 -1.18 -13.96 -2.47
N GLN A 132 -0.81 -15.17 -2.05
CA GLN A 132 0.52 -15.75 -2.31
C GLN A 132 1.71 -14.82 -1.98
N GLY A 133 1.69 -14.19 -0.82
CA GLY A 133 2.76 -13.26 -0.40
C GLY A 133 2.65 -11.85 -1.01
N SER A 134 1.59 -11.57 -1.77
CA SER A 134 1.25 -10.24 -2.27
C SER A 134 0.05 -9.67 -1.52
N PHE A 135 0.08 -8.37 -1.26
CA PHE A 135 -0.98 -7.62 -0.59
C PHE A 135 -1.51 -6.54 -1.52
N LEU A 136 -2.81 -6.51 -1.71
CA LEU A 136 -3.50 -5.43 -2.42
C LEU A 136 -4.12 -4.47 -1.41
N LEU A 137 -3.62 -3.25 -1.41
CA LEU A 137 -4.09 -2.14 -0.59
C LEU A 137 -4.68 -1.06 -1.48
N VAL A 138 -5.74 -0.40 -1.04
CA VAL A 138 -6.51 0.53 -1.85
C VAL A 138 -6.84 1.80 -1.06
N TRP A 139 -6.73 2.96 -1.70
CA TRP A 139 -7.26 4.24 -1.22
C TRP A 139 -8.28 4.74 -2.22
N ARG A 140 -9.52 4.96 -1.77
CA ARG A 140 -10.57 5.53 -2.61
C ARG A 140 -10.35 7.04 -2.75
N LEU A 141 -10.50 7.52 -3.98
CA LEU A 141 -10.37 8.94 -4.30
C LEU A 141 -11.75 9.58 -4.45
N PRO A 142 -11.94 10.81 -3.96
CA PRO A 142 -13.19 11.54 -4.18
C PRO A 142 -13.40 11.79 -5.67
N GLU A 143 -14.68 11.82 -6.07
CA GLU A 143 -15.04 12.25 -7.42
C GLU A 143 -14.85 13.77 -7.55
N VAL A 144 -14.25 14.19 -8.66
CA VAL A 144 -14.14 15.61 -8.99
C VAL A 144 -15.34 15.97 -9.85
N THR A 145 -16.14 16.95 -9.40
CA THR A 145 -17.26 17.49 -10.15
C THR A 145 -16.90 18.90 -10.66
N ASP A 146 -17.46 19.30 -11.80
CA ASP A 146 -17.18 20.62 -12.44
C ASP A 146 -17.54 21.84 -11.56
N LYS A 147 -18.10 21.62 -10.37
CA LYS A 147 -18.50 22.65 -9.42
C LYS A 147 -17.45 22.98 -8.36
N ASP A 148 -16.37 22.22 -8.30
CA ASP A 148 -15.37 22.30 -7.22
C ASP A 148 -14.27 23.32 -7.61
N THR A 149 -14.59 24.63 -7.63
CA THR A 149 -13.73 25.70 -8.17
C THR A 149 -12.96 26.52 -7.13
N ASP A 150 -13.14 26.30 -5.83
CA ASP A 150 -12.38 27.01 -4.79
C ASP A 150 -11.04 26.34 -4.54
N GLU A 151 -9.96 26.94 -5.05
CA GLU A 151 -8.60 26.35 -5.05
C GLU A 151 -7.94 26.26 -3.66
N ASP A 152 -8.41 27.00 -2.67
CA ASP A 152 -7.75 27.12 -1.35
C ASP A 152 -8.44 26.34 -0.21
N ASP A 153 -9.51 25.61 -0.47
CA ASP A 153 -10.24 24.88 0.56
C ASP A 153 -9.80 23.39 0.60
N LEU A 154 -9.44 22.89 1.79
CA LEU A 154 -9.16 21.48 2.06
C LEU A 154 -10.34 20.54 1.73
N THR A 155 -11.52 21.09 1.53
CA THR A 155 -12.69 20.37 1.00
C THR A 155 -12.62 20.17 -0.51
N ASN A 156 -11.68 20.84 -1.22
CA ASN A 156 -11.50 20.67 -2.66
C ASN A 156 -11.06 19.23 -2.98
N PRO A 157 -11.80 18.48 -3.83
CA PRO A 157 -11.50 17.12 -4.20
C PRO A 157 -10.09 16.92 -4.80
N ALA A 158 -9.55 17.93 -5.49
CA ALA A 158 -8.19 17.86 -6.04
C ALA A 158 -7.13 17.85 -4.92
N MET A 159 -7.27 18.71 -3.89
CA MET A 159 -6.40 18.71 -2.72
C MET A 159 -6.54 17.43 -1.90
N GLN A 160 -7.76 16.92 -1.74
CA GLN A 160 -8.00 15.64 -1.07
C GLN A 160 -7.33 14.48 -1.83
N ARG A 161 -7.37 14.45 -3.16
CA ARG A 161 -6.66 13.46 -3.97
C ARG A 161 -5.15 13.50 -3.76
N THR A 162 -4.58 14.70 -3.69
CA THR A 162 -3.15 14.90 -3.39
C THR A 162 -2.80 14.40 -1.99
N ASP A 163 -3.60 14.71 -0.97
CA ASP A 163 -3.38 14.23 0.39
C ASP A 163 -3.47 12.71 0.47
N ILE A 164 -4.46 12.10 -0.18
CA ILE A 164 -4.61 10.64 -0.24
C ILE A 164 -3.42 9.98 -0.96
N ALA A 165 -2.93 10.54 -2.06
CA ALA A 165 -1.74 10.04 -2.74
C ALA A 165 -0.50 10.15 -1.84
N ASN A 166 -0.31 11.27 -1.15
CA ASN A 166 0.75 11.43 -0.16
C ASN A 166 0.65 10.39 0.96
N ARG A 167 -0.54 10.13 1.51
CA ARG A 167 -0.78 9.09 2.53
C ARG A 167 -0.41 7.71 2.05
N ALA A 168 -0.75 7.37 0.81
CA ALA A 168 -0.39 6.07 0.23
C ALA A 168 1.13 5.92 0.12
N LEU A 169 1.87 6.96 -0.30
CA LEU A 169 3.33 6.93 -0.34
C LEU A 169 3.94 6.85 1.06
N VAL A 170 3.44 7.63 2.01
CA VAL A 170 3.89 7.56 3.42
C VAL A 170 3.64 6.16 3.99
N SER A 171 2.47 5.57 3.74
CA SER A 171 2.17 4.19 4.14
C SER A 171 3.20 3.19 3.62
N ALA A 172 3.60 3.31 2.36
CA ALA A 172 4.63 2.47 1.75
C ALA A 172 5.97 2.58 2.49
N ILE A 173 6.44 3.82 2.72
CA ILE A 173 7.72 4.08 3.38
C ILE A 173 7.69 3.63 4.84
N LYS A 174 6.60 3.91 5.56
CA LYS A 174 6.41 3.45 6.94
C LYS A 174 6.36 1.93 7.05
N THR A 175 5.72 1.26 6.10
CA THR A 175 5.71 -0.21 6.05
C THR A 175 7.13 -0.78 5.95
N LEU A 176 7.99 -0.20 5.10
CA LEU A 176 9.39 -0.60 4.99
C LEU A 176 10.16 -0.35 6.30
N ALA A 177 9.95 0.81 6.93
CA ALA A 177 10.57 1.15 8.20
C ALA A 177 10.18 0.16 9.30
N GLU A 178 8.89 -0.13 9.45
CA GLU A 178 8.38 -1.01 10.49
C GLU A 178 8.78 -2.49 10.27
N ILE A 179 8.81 -2.98 9.04
CA ILE A 179 9.35 -4.33 8.75
C ILE A 179 10.81 -4.44 9.18
N ARG A 180 11.63 -3.42 8.95
CA ARG A 180 13.04 -3.39 9.37
C ARG A 180 13.23 -3.33 10.88
N ARG A 181 12.26 -2.77 11.63
CA ARG A 181 12.29 -2.61 13.09
C ARG A 181 11.65 -3.75 13.87
N THR A 182 10.68 -4.45 13.27
CA THR A 182 9.90 -5.47 13.99
C THR A 182 10.77 -6.68 14.30
N SER A 183 11.11 -6.85 15.58
CA SER A 183 11.99 -7.93 16.07
C SER A 183 11.49 -9.32 15.70
N GLU A 184 10.18 -9.53 15.68
CA GLU A 184 9.57 -10.81 15.30
C GLU A 184 9.77 -11.16 13.83
N ILE A 185 9.89 -10.16 12.95
CA ILE A 185 10.22 -10.33 11.53
C ILE A 185 11.74 -10.49 11.38
N GLN A 186 12.51 -9.66 12.08
CA GLN A 186 13.97 -9.72 12.04
C GLN A 186 14.53 -11.06 12.59
N ALA A 187 13.79 -11.76 13.46
CA ALA A 187 14.15 -13.09 13.96
C ALA A 187 14.33 -14.13 12.83
N TYR A 188 13.71 -13.94 11.68
CA TYR A 188 13.91 -14.85 10.53
C TYR A 188 15.28 -14.73 9.87
N LYS A 189 16.03 -13.65 10.11
CA LYS A 189 17.43 -13.51 9.67
C LYS A 189 18.34 -14.61 10.23
N VAL A 190 18.01 -15.10 11.43
CA VAL A 190 18.77 -16.16 12.11
C VAL A 190 18.05 -17.51 12.11
N HIS A 191 16.95 -17.65 11.35
CA HIS A 191 16.22 -18.91 11.28
C HIS A 191 17.05 -19.98 10.54
N PRO A 192 17.30 -21.18 11.12
CA PRO A 192 18.24 -22.14 10.56
C PRO A 192 17.94 -22.57 9.11
N ARG A 193 16.68 -22.82 8.78
CA ARG A 193 16.26 -23.22 7.42
C ARG A 193 16.43 -22.08 6.41
N ILE A 194 16.21 -20.83 6.82
CA ILE A 194 16.40 -19.64 5.99
C ILE A 194 17.90 -19.41 5.73
N ILE A 195 18.72 -19.44 6.78
CA ILE A 195 20.19 -19.31 6.63
C ILE A 195 20.76 -20.39 5.72
N SER A 196 20.30 -21.63 5.87
CA SER A 196 20.76 -22.74 5.02
C SER A 196 20.50 -22.51 3.53
N ARG A 197 19.42 -21.79 3.19
CA ARG A 197 19.02 -21.56 1.79
C ARG A 197 19.53 -20.24 1.22
N PHE A 198 19.47 -19.16 2.00
CA PHE A 198 19.78 -17.79 1.55
C PHE A 198 21.14 -17.27 2.05
N GLY A 199 21.76 -17.96 3.01
CA GLY A 199 22.98 -17.50 3.65
C GLY A 199 22.75 -16.57 4.85
N PRO A 200 23.84 -16.16 5.52
CA PRO A 200 23.77 -15.36 6.75
C PRO A 200 23.39 -13.89 6.51
N THR A 201 23.42 -13.42 5.28
CA THR A 201 23.08 -12.04 4.89
C THR A 201 21.60 -11.86 4.53
N TYR A 202 20.76 -12.90 4.74
CA TYR A 202 19.35 -12.82 4.44
C TYR A 202 18.67 -11.64 5.16
N SER A 203 17.85 -10.92 4.42
CA SER A 203 16.90 -9.91 4.93
C SER A 203 15.52 -10.21 4.41
N THR A 204 14.51 -9.90 5.21
CA THR A 204 13.12 -9.96 4.75
C THR A 204 12.83 -8.72 3.92
N ASP A 205 12.80 -8.88 2.62
CA ASP A 205 12.59 -7.80 1.67
C ASP A 205 11.19 -7.84 1.08
N ILE A 206 10.67 -6.65 0.84
CA ILE A 206 9.41 -6.44 0.11
C ILE A 206 9.63 -5.49 -1.06
N THR A 207 8.77 -5.60 -2.06
CA THR A 207 8.67 -4.62 -3.15
C THR A 207 7.31 -3.99 -3.14
N ILE A 208 7.24 -2.71 -3.43
CA ILE A 208 6.00 -1.93 -3.42
C ILE A 208 5.81 -1.28 -4.77
N GLY A 209 4.69 -1.60 -5.43
CA GLY A 209 4.24 -0.96 -6.67
C GLY A 209 3.04 -0.07 -6.38
N ILE A 210 3.07 1.20 -6.81
CA ILE A 210 1.99 2.15 -6.56
C ILE A 210 1.51 2.75 -7.89
N HIS A 211 0.21 2.64 -8.13
CA HIS A 211 -0.45 3.17 -9.31
C HIS A 211 -1.78 3.83 -8.96
N ILE A 212 -2.31 4.65 -9.85
CA ILE A 212 -3.62 5.27 -9.73
C ILE A 212 -4.45 4.99 -10.98
N GLY A 213 -5.71 4.67 -10.80
CA GLY A 213 -6.60 4.44 -11.92
C GLY A 213 -8.03 4.20 -11.49
N TRP A 214 -8.88 3.95 -12.48
CA TRP A 214 -10.26 3.55 -12.21
C TRP A 214 -10.35 2.04 -11.93
N SER A 215 -11.35 1.66 -11.17
CA SER A 215 -11.71 0.25 -10.98
C SER A 215 -13.22 0.09 -10.85
N ILE A 216 -13.70 -1.11 -11.11
CA ILE A 216 -15.06 -1.50 -10.80
C ILE A 216 -15.05 -2.24 -9.47
N GLU A 217 -15.60 -1.64 -8.43
CA GLU A 217 -15.84 -2.34 -7.17
C GLU A 217 -17.16 -3.12 -7.24
N GLY A 218 -17.15 -4.35 -6.76
CA GLY A 218 -18.34 -5.18 -6.78
C GLY A 218 -18.13 -6.54 -6.13
N VAL A 219 -19.19 -7.34 -6.10
CA VAL A 219 -19.17 -8.69 -5.56
C VAL A 219 -19.09 -9.68 -6.70
N ILE A 220 -18.10 -10.56 -6.65
CA ILE A 220 -17.91 -11.63 -7.63
C ILE A 220 -18.17 -12.95 -6.94
N GLY A 221 -18.82 -13.87 -7.63
CA GLY A 221 -18.99 -15.21 -7.09
C GLY A 221 -20.24 -15.92 -7.56
N SER A 222 -20.68 -16.83 -6.71
CA SER A 222 -21.85 -17.69 -6.90
C SER A 222 -22.55 -17.88 -5.56
N GLU A 223 -23.66 -18.63 -5.55
CA GLU A 223 -24.34 -19.02 -4.31
C GLU A 223 -23.43 -19.78 -3.32
N SER A 224 -22.33 -20.39 -3.81
CA SER A 224 -21.42 -21.16 -2.98
C SER A 224 -20.28 -20.34 -2.37
N LYS A 225 -19.90 -19.23 -3.01
CA LYS A 225 -18.80 -18.38 -2.55
C LYS A 225 -18.90 -16.98 -3.17
N ILE A 226 -18.72 -15.98 -2.34
CA ILE A 226 -18.65 -14.57 -2.74
C ILE A 226 -17.30 -13.97 -2.39
N ASP A 227 -16.85 -13.02 -3.20
CA ASP A 227 -15.58 -12.32 -3.02
C ASP A 227 -15.74 -10.85 -3.43
N PRO A 228 -15.71 -9.91 -2.48
CA PRO A 228 -15.64 -8.49 -2.81
C PRO A 228 -14.34 -8.22 -3.59
N ALA A 229 -14.43 -7.48 -4.67
CA ALA A 229 -13.30 -7.33 -5.57
C ALA A 229 -13.29 -6.00 -6.31
N TYR A 230 -12.08 -5.62 -6.71
CA TYR A 230 -11.81 -4.57 -7.68
C TYR A 230 -11.42 -5.19 -9.01
N LEU A 231 -12.11 -4.81 -10.09
CA LEU A 231 -11.84 -5.26 -11.45
C LEU A 231 -11.31 -4.11 -12.28
N SER A 232 -10.05 -4.18 -12.68
CA SER A 232 -9.43 -3.14 -13.50
C SER A 232 -8.12 -3.60 -14.14
N PRO A 233 -7.80 -3.15 -15.36
CA PRO A 233 -6.46 -3.29 -15.93
C PRO A 233 -5.41 -2.54 -15.10
N HIS A 234 -5.78 -1.49 -14.38
CA HIS A 234 -4.87 -0.71 -13.51
C HIS A 234 -4.32 -1.52 -12.33
N ILE A 235 -5.05 -2.54 -11.85
CA ILE A 235 -4.52 -3.46 -10.83
C ILE A 235 -3.34 -4.26 -11.40
N SER A 236 -3.43 -4.69 -12.67
CA SER A 236 -2.32 -5.37 -13.33
C SER A 236 -1.10 -4.48 -13.50
N VAL A 237 -1.29 -3.16 -13.68
CA VAL A 237 -0.15 -2.20 -13.67
C VAL A 237 0.56 -2.23 -12.33
N GLY A 238 -0.17 -2.24 -11.20
CA GLY A 238 0.42 -2.36 -9.87
C GLY A 238 1.29 -3.61 -9.71
N TYR A 239 0.81 -4.77 -10.19
CA TYR A 239 1.60 -6.01 -10.20
C TYR A 239 2.84 -5.91 -11.12
N ASN A 240 2.71 -5.31 -12.29
CA ASN A 240 3.84 -5.12 -13.20
C ASN A 240 4.91 -4.20 -12.61
N LEU A 241 4.52 -3.17 -11.85
CA LEU A 241 5.47 -2.33 -11.12
C LEU A 241 6.29 -3.12 -10.11
N VAL A 242 5.65 -4.05 -9.40
CA VAL A 242 6.38 -4.95 -8.48
C VAL A 242 7.34 -5.86 -9.24
N GLU A 243 6.92 -6.45 -10.36
CA GLU A 243 7.78 -7.28 -11.20
C GLU A 243 8.96 -6.52 -11.80
N ALA A 244 8.80 -5.21 -12.07
CA ALA A 244 9.86 -4.35 -12.61
C ALA A 244 11.06 -4.19 -11.66
N ARG A 245 10.93 -4.55 -10.38
CA ARG A 245 12.10 -4.64 -9.46
C ARG A 245 13.19 -5.53 -10.00
N LYS A 246 12.85 -6.61 -10.71
CA LYS A 246 13.84 -7.55 -11.28
C LYS A 246 14.81 -6.85 -12.21
N GLU A 247 14.36 -5.79 -12.87
CA GLU A 247 15.16 -5.01 -13.80
C GLU A 247 15.82 -3.80 -13.14
N TYR A 248 15.06 -3.04 -12.37
CA TYR A 248 15.53 -1.77 -11.79
C TYR A 248 16.10 -1.88 -10.38
N GLY A 249 15.94 -3.01 -9.68
CA GLY A 249 16.41 -3.18 -8.30
C GLY A 249 15.71 -2.30 -7.26
N SER A 250 14.81 -1.41 -7.66
CA SER A 250 14.16 -0.44 -6.78
C SER A 250 13.09 -1.09 -5.89
N THR A 251 13.05 -0.71 -4.63
CA THR A 251 12.09 -1.25 -3.65
C THR A 251 10.70 -0.64 -3.79
N VAL A 252 10.60 0.65 -4.10
CA VAL A 252 9.33 1.36 -4.32
C VAL A 252 9.29 1.84 -5.76
N LEU A 253 8.30 1.39 -6.51
CA LEU A 253 8.10 1.76 -7.91
C LEU A 253 6.73 2.41 -8.09
N MET A 254 6.67 3.49 -8.83
CA MET A 254 5.47 4.30 -9.01
C MET A 254 5.27 4.63 -10.48
N SER A 255 4.01 4.64 -10.91
CA SER A 255 3.65 5.15 -12.24
C SER A 255 3.65 6.68 -12.28
N GLU A 256 3.80 7.24 -13.47
CA GLU A 256 3.68 8.69 -13.73
C GLU A 256 2.30 9.23 -13.32
N ASP A 257 1.24 8.46 -13.55
CA ASP A 257 -0.11 8.82 -13.13
C ASP A 257 -0.18 9.05 -11.61
N PHE A 258 0.39 8.14 -10.82
CA PHE A 258 0.43 8.32 -9.37
C PHE A 258 1.33 9.48 -8.96
N TYR A 259 2.53 9.59 -9.54
CA TYR A 259 3.45 10.69 -9.28
C TYR A 259 2.80 12.05 -9.56
N GLY A 260 1.96 12.15 -10.60
CA GLY A 260 1.22 13.36 -10.94
C GLY A 260 0.39 13.93 -9.78
N TYR A 261 -0.21 13.06 -8.96
CA TYR A 261 -1.05 13.45 -7.81
C TYR A 261 -0.27 13.77 -6.53
N LEU A 262 1.03 13.48 -6.47
CA LEU A 262 1.84 13.82 -5.30
C LEU A 262 2.00 15.34 -5.13
N SER A 263 2.13 15.78 -3.89
CA SER A 263 2.48 17.16 -3.56
C SER A 263 3.90 17.50 -4.06
N VAL A 264 4.20 18.80 -4.14
CA VAL A 264 5.52 19.29 -4.57
C VAL A 264 6.62 18.70 -3.68
N LYS A 265 6.43 18.66 -2.35
CA LYS A 265 7.42 18.11 -1.42
C LYS A 265 7.62 16.61 -1.61
N ALA A 266 6.54 15.84 -1.76
CA ALA A 266 6.63 14.41 -2.06
C ALA A 266 7.37 14.15 -3.38
N LYS A 267 7.08 14.96 -4.42
CA LYS A 267 7.75 14.88 -5.72
C LYS A 267 9.26 15.12 -5.63
N THR A 268 9.72 16.01 -4.75
CA THR A 268 11.17 16.25 -4.57
C THR A 268 11.91 15.05 -3.98
N CYS A 269 11.20 14.15 -3.29
CA CYS A 269 11.76 12.92 -2.74
C CYS A 269 11.74 11.74 -3.75
N CYS A 270 11.17 11.94 -4.94
CA CYS A 270 11.00 10.90 -5.94
C CYS A 270 11.82 11.20 -7.21
N ARG A 271 12.31 10.16 -7.84
CA ARG A 271 13.15 10.24 -9.04
C ARG A 271 12.48 9.49 -10.20
N ARG A 272 12.45 10.11 -11.40
CA ARG A 272 12.11 9.40 -12.64
C ARG A 272 13.28 8.50 -13.03
N ILE A 273 12.97 7.23 -13.31
CA ILE A 273 14.02 6.23 -13.61
C ILE A 273 13.94 5.70 -15.04
N ASP A 274 12.75 5.63 -15.64
CA ASP A 274 12.59 5.18 -17.02
C ASP A 274 11.24 5.62 -17.61
N THR A 275 11.02 5.25 -18.88
CA THR A 275 9.74 5.32 -19.58
C THR A 275 9.41 3.95 -20.12
N VAL A 276 8.29 3.36 -19.67
CA VAL A 276 7.92 1.99 -19.95
C VAL A 276 6.66 1.89 -20.80
N TYR A 277 6.57 0.83 -21.59
CA TYR A 277 5.37 0.46 -22.33
C TYR A 277 4.71 -0.75 -21.69
N VAL A 278 3.40 -0.70 -21.54
CA VAL A 278 2.59 -1.81 -21.01
C VAL A 278 1.57 -2.23 -22.05
N ASN A 279 1.63 -3.46 -22.50
CA ASN A 279 0.90 -4.01 -23.67
C ASN A 279 -0.61 -3.75 -23.71
N TYR A 280 -1.25 -3.46 -22.58
CA TYR A 280 -2.70 -3.22 -22.50
C TYR A 280 -3.06 -1.77 -22.16
N LEU A 281 -2.08 -0.87 -22.09
CA LEU A 281 -2.28 0.57 -21.99
C LEU A 281 -1.90 1.22 -23.33
N PRO A 282 -2.66 2.23 -23.79
CA PRO A 282 -2.44 2.82 -25.10
C PRO A 282 -1.16 3.65 -25.22
N ASN A 283 -0.60 4.08 -24.10
CA ASN A 283 0.54 5.00 -24.05
C ASN A 283 1.65 4.45 -23.15
N THR A 284 2.88 4.92 -23.43
CA THR A 284 4.00 4.79 -22.50
C THR A 284 3.78 5.70 -21.29
N PHE A 285 4.32 5.32 -20.13
CA PHE A 285 4.33 6.17 -18.95
C PHE A 285 5.69 6.18 -18.27
N GLY A 286 5.98 7.29 -17.59
CA GLY A 286 7.19 7.43 -16.78
C GLY A 286 7.13 6.51 -15.55
N LEU A 287 8.26 5.88 -15.27
CA LEU A 287 8.48 5.08 -14.08
C LEU A 287 9.27 5.89 -13.05
N TYR A 288 8.79 5.92 -11.81
CA TYR A 288 9.39 6.68 -10.72
C TYR A 288 9.71 5.78 -9.54
N THR A 289 10.69 6.18 -8.74
CA THR A 289 11.06 5.52 -7.49
C THR A 289 11.20 6.53 -6.34
N PHE A 290 11.01 6.04 -5.11
CA PHE A 290 11.49 6.67 -3.89
C PHE A 290 12.78 5.93 -3.51
N ASP A 291 13.91 6.62 -3.55
CA ASP A 291 15.21 6.01 -3.27
C ASP A 291 15.36 5.71 -1.78
N ILE A 292 15.90 4.53 -1.46
CA ILE A 292 16.01 4.04 -0.10
C ILE A 292 17.43 3.52 0.13
N THR A 293 18.11 4.03 1.15
CA THR A 293 19.38 3.48 1.61
C THR A 293 19.13 2.25 2.49
N GLU A 294 20.02 1.26 2.41
CA GLU A 294 19.92 0.01 3.18
C GLU A 294 20.27 0.16 4.67
N LYS A 295 20.58 1.36 5.14
CA LYS A 295 20.98 1.58 6.53
C LYS A 295 19.89 1.18 7.53
N GLU A 296 20.35 0.64 8.65
CA GLU A 296 19.49 0.39 9.80
C GLU A 296 18.86 1.70 10.27
N LEU A 297 17.54 1.76 10.24
CA LEU A 297 16.81 2.92 10.73
C LEU A 297 16.87 2.94 12.26
N PRO A 298 17.11 4.11 12.88
CA PRO A 298 17.08 4.22 14.33
C PRO A 298 15.71 3.80 14.87
N VAL A 299 15.71 3.03 15.94
CA VAL A 299 14.45 2.68 16.63
C VAL A 299 14.03 3.92 17.44
N PRO A 300 12.91 4.57 17.11
CA PRO A 300 12.42 5.68 17.90
C PRO A 300 12.15 5.22 19.35
N GLU A 301 12.57 5.98 20.34
CA GLU A 301 12.41 5.67 21.77
C GLU A 301 10.91 5.45 22.17
N THR A 302 9.97 5.87 21.35
CA THR A 302 8.54 5.82 21.60
C THR A 302 7.78 4.74 20.85
N HIS A 303 8.39 4.03 19.90
CA HIS A 303 7.71 3.02 19.09
C HIS A 303 7.82 1.61 19.67
N GLN A 304 6.87 1.26 20.52
CA GLN A 304 6.48 -0.13 20.73
C GLN A 304 5.23 -0.39 19.87
N LEU A 305 5.29 -1.34 18.94
CA LEU A 305 4.16 -1.83 18.11
C LEU A 305 2.91 -2.13 18.99
N GLY A 306 3.13 -2.49 20.26
CA GLY A 306 2.07 -2.64 21.28
C GLY A 306 1.36 -1.33 21.64
N LYS A 307 1.88 -0.16 21.26
CA LYS A 307 1.16 1.12 21.39
C LYS A 307 0.35 1.45 20.15
N LEU A 308 0.76 1.04 18.94
CA LEU A 308 -0.07 1.13 17.72
C LEU A 308 -1.38 0.33 17.89
N ILE A 309 -1.31 -0.87 18.46
CA ILE A 309 -2.51 -1.67 18.83
C ILE A 309 -3.31 -1.00 19.97
N LYS A 310 -2.67 -0.25 20.87
CA LYS A 310 -3.34 0.53 21.92
C LYS A 310 -3.84 1.89 21.44
N LEU A 311 -3.25 2.48 20.41
CA LEU A 311 -3.72 3.73 19.77
C LEU A 311 -5.01 3.52 18.98
N GLN A 312 -5.37 2.29 18.62
CA GLN A 312 -6.75 1.95 18.20
C GLN A 312 -7.80 2.22 19.31
N LYS A 313 -7.38 2.43 20.57
CA LYS A 313 -8.23 2.83 21.70
C LYS A 313 -8.11 4.31 22.09
N LEU A 314 -7.17 5.06 21.55
CA LEU A 314 -7.04 6.51 21.72
C LEU A 314 -7.41 7.22 20.40
N ASP A 315 -8.70 7.17 20.11
CA ASP A 315 -9.56 8.31 19.85
C ASP A 315 -9.30 9.24 18.67
N SER A 316 -10.30 9.18 17.82
CA SER A 316 -11.06 10.35 17.31
C SER A 316 -10.47 11.78 17.52
N VAL A 317 -9.80 12.07 18.59
CA VAL A 317 -9.27 13.42 18.90
C VAL A 317 -7.98 13.75 18.15
N ASN A 318 -7.11 12.78 17.85
CA ASN A 318 -5.89 13.05 17.08
C ASN A 318 -6.08 12.95 15.56
N VAL A 319 -7.04 12.17 15.09
CA VAL A 319 -7.35 12.07 13.66
C VAL A 319 -7.94 13.38 13.13
N GLU A 320 -8.76 14.06 13.90
CA GLU A 320 -9.33 15.38 13.50
C GLU A 320 -8.26 16.48 13.39
N SER A 321 -7.22 16.47 14.24
CA SER A 321 -6.14 17.47 14.16
C SER A 321 -5.18 17.22 12.99
N PHE A 322 -5.06 15.98 12.52
CA PHE A 322 -4.29 15.63 11.33
C PHE A 322 -5.07 15.84 10.03
N GLN A 323 -6.40 15.72 10.07
CA GLN A 323 -7.27 15.98 8.90
C GLN A 323 -7.18 17.42 8.40
N HIS A 324 -6.81 18.39 9.26
CA HIS A 324 -6.75 19.80 8.90
C HIS A 324 -5.39 20.31 8.40
N LYS A 325 -4.30 19.49 8.43
CA LYS A 325 -2.96 19.97 8.03
C LYS A 325 -2.36 19.29 6.80
N GLY A 326 -3.05 18.28 6.23
CA GLY A 326 -2.45 17.44 5.18
C GLY A 326 -1.18 16.71 5.67
N VAL A 327 -0.72 15.69 4.93
CA VAL A 327 0.48 14.91 5.30
C VAL A 327 1.76 15.40 4.63
N ASP A 328 1.70 16.52 3.94
CA ASP A 328 2.80 17.07 3.15
C ASP A 328 4.09 17.34 3.96
N TYR A 329 3.91 17.73 5.24
CA TYR A 329 5.05 17.99 6.15
C TYR A 329 5.87 16.73 6.46
N MET A 330 5.31 15.54 6.32
CA MET A 330 6.01 14.28 6.58
C MET A 330 7.26 14.12 5.71
N PHE A 331 7.21 14.57 4.47
CA PHE A 331 8.34 14.48 3.53
C PHE A 331 9.54 15.37 3.91
N THR A 332 9.38 16.26 4.88
CA THR A 332 10.43 17.16 5.35
C THR A 332 10.82 16.96 6.81
N LEU A 333 9.93 16.41 7.62
CA LEU A 333 10.10 16.34 9.09
C LEU A 333 10.11 14.92 9.65
N ASP A 334 9.57 13.94 8.93
CA ASP A 334 9.51 12.57 9.43
C ASP A 334 10.89 11.91 9.38
N SER A 335 11.34 11.40 10.53
CA SER A 335 12.67 10.81 10.68
C SER A 335 12.91 9.58 9.79
N ASP A 336 11.87 8.81 9.47
CA ASP A 336 11.99 7.62 8.62
C ASP A 336 12.13 8.01 7.16
N ILE A 337 11.25 8.92 6.70
CA ILE A 337 11.24 9.38 5.31
C ILE A 337 12.54 10.10 4.98
N VAL A 338 12.95 11.05 5.83
CA VAL A 338 14.19 11.81 5.66
C VAL A 338 15.40 10.89 5.84
N GLY A 339 15.38 10.04 6.87
CA GLY A 339 16.47 9.12 7.18
C GLY A 339 16.78 8.11 6.09
N MET A 340 15.76 7.64 5.35
CA MET A 340 15.97 6.70 4.24
C MET A 340 16.75 7.31 3.06
N GLN A 341 16.76 8.63 2.91
CA GLN A 341 17.42 9.32 1.78
C GLN A 341 18.63 10.16 2.18
N GLN A 342 18.87 10.39 3.48
CA GLN A 342 19.88 11.36 3.93
C GLN A 342 21.30 11.05 3.49
N ASP A 343 21.61 9.78 3.20
CA ASP A 343 22.95 9.34 2.81
C ASP A 343 23.17 9.32 1.30
N ILE A 344 22.18 9.68 0.51
CA ILE A 344 22.28 9.75 -0.95
C ILE A 344 22.84 11.14 -1.31
N PRO A 345 24.04 11.23 -1.91
CA PRO A 345 24.61 12.51 -2.26
C PRO A 345 23.79 13.26 -3.31
N GLN A 346 23.61 14.57 -3.18
CA GLN A 346 22.92 15.38 -4.19
C GLN A 346 23.56 15.26 -5.57
N HIS A 347 24.87 15.14 -5.65
CA HIS A 347 25.61 14.94 -6.89
C HIS A 347 25.23 13.66 -7.64
N PHE A 348 24.76 12.63 -6.93
CA PHE A 348 24.19 11.44 -7.57
C PHE A 348 22.93 11.79 -8.34
N PHE A 349 21.96 12.47 -7.71
CA PHE A 349 20.72 12.86 -8.36
C PHE A 349 20.95 13.77 -9.58
N ASP A 350 21.88 14.71 -9.46
CA ASP A 350 22.22 15.62 -10.55
C ASP A 350 22.84 14.85 -11.74
N SER A 351 23.79 13.94 -11.46
CA SER A 351 24.42 13.12 -12.49
C SER A 351 23.42 12.18 -13.15
N PHE A 352 22.59 11.50 -12.37
CA PHE A 352 21.56 10.61 -12.92
C PHE A 352 20.53 11.37 -13.76
N ARG A 353 20.14 12.58 -13.35
CA ARG A 353 19.20 13.41 -14.12
C ARG A 353 19.77 13.78 -15.49
N HIS A 354 21.03 14.17 -15.56
CA HIS A 354 21.68 14.44 -16.86
C HIS A 354 21.74 13.18 -17.70
N ALA A 355 22.19 12.07 -17.12
CA ALA A 355 22.23 10.79 -17.81
C ALA A 355 20.87 10.39 -18.39
N TYR A 356 19.79 10.56 -17.62
CA TYR A 356 18.44 10.24 -18.04
C TYR A 356 17.96 11.13 -19.22
N VAL A 357 18.25 12.45 -19.16
CA VAL A 357 17.89 13.38 -20.24
C VAL A 357 18.63 13.02 -21.51
N ASP A 358 19.93 12.72 -21.44
CA ASP A 358 20.73 12.34 -22.61
C ASP A 358 20.30 10.97 -23.16
N TYR A 359 19.96 10.01 -22.28
CA TYR A 359 19.41 8.71 -22.67
C TYR A 359 18.13 8.85 -23.48
N ILE A 360 17.15 9.61 -22.97
CA ILE A 360 15.88 9.84 -23.67
C ILE A 360 16.07 10.63 -24.96
N SER A 361 17.04 11.56 -25.00
CA SER A 361 17.36 12.36 -26.19
C SER A 361 18.16 11.58 -27.23
N GLY A 362 18.52 10.32 -26.96
CA GLY A 362 19.31 9.50 -27.87
C GLY A 362 20.82 9.81 -27.88
N GLN A 363 21.30 10.60 -26.93
CA GLN A 363 22.72 10.92 -26.72
C GLN A 363 23.34 9.89 -25.80
N TRP A 364 23.43 8.65 -26.28
CA TRP A 364 23.76 7.51 -25.42
C TRP A 364 25.22 7.46 -24.96
N ASP A 365 26.15 8.07 -25.71
CA ASP A 365 27.54 8.15 -25.28
C ASP A 365 27.70 9.11 -24.10
N GLU A 366 27.07 10.28 -24.15
CA GLU A 366 27.02 11.25 -23.06
C GLU A 366 26.26 10.68 -21.85
N ALA A 367 25.15 9.98 -22.10
CA ALA A 367 24.39 9.31 -21.06
C ALA A 367 25.26 8.31 -20.28
N LYS A 368 26.13 7.54 -20.96
CA LYS A 368 27.06 6.60 -20.30
C LYS A 368 28.05 7.29 -19.37
N GLU A 369 28.62 8.41 -19.79
CA GLU A 369 29.57 9.16 -18.95
C GLU A 369 28.89 9.65 -17.66
N PHE A 370 27.67 10.17 -17.76
CA PHE A 370 26.92 10.61 -16.58
C PHE A 370 26.42 9.45 -15.74
N LEU A 371 26.08 8.27 -16.33
CA LEU A 371 25.75 7.05 -15.58
C LEU A 371 26.95 6.54 -14.78
N GLU A 372 28.15 6.52 -15.38
CA GLU A 372 29.38 6.14 -14.68
C GLU A 372 29.69 7.08 -13.53
N LYS A 373 29.48 8.38 -13.74
CA LYS A 373 29.63 9.39 -12.68
C LYS A 373 28.58 9.18 -11.56
N ALA A 374 27.31 8.90 -11.88
CA ALA A 374 26.30 8.59 -10.90
C ALA A 374 26.66 7.33 -10.11
N LEU A 375 27.07 6.26 -10.79
CA LEU A 375 27.52 5.02 -10.17
C LEU A 375 28.79 5.16 -9.34
N SER A 376 29.62 6.19 -9.56
CA SER A 376 30.75 6.47 -8.66
C SER A 376 30.32 6.95 -7.29
N TYR A 377 29.13 7.51 -7.17
CA TYR A 377 28.54 7.94 -5.89
C TYR A 377 27.70 6.83 -5.24
N LEU A 378 26.96 6.06 -6.06
CA LEU A 378 26.08 4.97 -5.61
C LEU A 378 26.29 3.75 -6.54
N HIS A 379 27.23 2.87 -6.16
CA HIS A 379 27.73 1.77 -7.01
C HIS A 379 26.65 0.74 -7.40
N GLU A 380 25.63 0.56 -6.55
CA GLU A 380 24.60 -0.47 -6.70
C GLU A 380 23.23 0.12 -7.11
N ASP A 381 23.23 1.34 -7.67
CA ASP A 381 21.96 1.94 -8.13
C ASP A 381 21.38 1.14 -9.30
N GLY A 382 20.31 0.39 -9.03
CA GLY A 382 19.69 -0.51 -9.99
C GLY A 382 19.21 0.20 -11.27
N PRO A 383 18.49 1.35 -11.20
CA PRO A 383 18.09 2.10 -12.38
C PRO A 383 19.26 2.54 -13.27
N ALA A 384 20.34 3.06 -12.68
CA ALA A 384 21.51 3.47 -13.45
C ALA A 384 22.18 2.27 -14.16
N LEU A 385 22.27 1.14 -13.44
CA LEU A 385 22.80 -0.11 -13.99
C LEU A 385 21.91 -0.65 -15.12
N SER A 386 20.58 -0.59 -14.97
CA SER A 386 19.62 -1.05 -15.97
C SER A 386 19.73 -0.23 -17.26
N ILE A 387 19.73 1.11 -17.16
CA ILE A 387 19.90 1.99 -18.33
C ILE A 387 21.25 1.76 -18.99
N LYS A 388 22.33 1.66 -18.22
CA LYS A 388 23.68 1.40 -18.76
C LYS A 388 23.72 0.09 -19.53
N LYS A 389 23.19 -0.98 -18.95
CA LYS A 389 23.08 -2.29 -19.58
C LYS A 389 22.28 -2.23 -20.88
N PHE A 390 21.13 -1.55 -20.87
CA PHE A 390 20.30 -1.40 -22.05
C PHE A 390 21.04 -0.69 -23.19
N ILE A 391 21.74 0.40 -22.89
CA ILE A 391 22.55 1.14 -23.86
C ILE A 391 23.69 0.25 -24.43
N GLU A 392 24.36 -0.52 -23.58
CA GLU A 392 25.42 -1.44 -23.99
C GLU A 392 24.91 -2.58 -24.87
N GLU A 393 23.76 -3.15 -24.57
CA GLU A 393 23.14 -4.23 -25.34
C GLU A 393 22.63 -3.75 -26.72
N LYS A 394 22.06 -2.55 -26.78
CA LYS A 394 21.49 -1.98 -28.03
C LYS A 394 22.52 -1.27 -28.88
N GLY A 395 23.55 -0.71 -28.27
CA GLY A 395 24.68 -0.02 -28.92
C GLY A 395 24.36 1.35 -29.50
N LYS A 396 23.23 1.52 -30.15
CA LYS A 396 22.78 2.80 -30.74
C LYS A 396 21.28 2.97 -30.61
N PRO A 397 20.78 4.20 -30.45
CA PRO A 397 19.35 4.46 -30.44
C PRO A 397 18.71 4.06 -31.76
N ALA A 398 17.50 3.52 -31.72
CA ALA A 398 16.72 3.26 -32.94
C ALA A 398 16.38 4.57 -33.64
N GLU A 399 16.12 4.53 -34.98
CA GLU A 399 15.79 5.72 -35.77
C GLU A 399 14.54 6.45 -35.22
N ASP A 400 13.69 5.71 -34.53
CA ASP A 400 12.48 6.20 -33.92
C ASP A 400 12.56 6.41 -32.40
N TRP A 401 13.76 6.41 -31.83
CA TRP A 401 14.04 6.67 -30.43
C TRP A 401 13.95 8.16 -30.06
N PRO A 402 13.39 8.51 -28.91
CA PRO A 402 12.33 7.81 -28.23
C PRO A 402 11.02 8.28 -28.87
N LYS A 403 10.36 7.45 -29.62
CA LYS A 403 8.96 7.74 -29.91
C LYS A 403 8.21 7.54 -28.63
N SER A 404 7.95 8.67 -28.01
CA SER A 404 7.11 8.86 -26.84
C SER A 404 5.82 8.06 -26.87
#